data_961aa59cc608defc3a56007b99938e3b
#
_entry.id   961aa59cc608defc3a56007b99938e3b
#
_cell.length_a   1.000
_cell.length_b   1.000
_cell.length_c   1.000
_cell.angle_alpha   90.00
_cell.angle_beta   90.00
_cell.angle_gamma   90.00
#
_symmetry.space_group_name_H-M   'P 1'
#
loop_
_entity.id
_entity.type
_entity.pdbx_description
1 polymer ?
#
loop_
_entity_poly.entity_id
_entity_poly.type
_entity_poly.pdbx_seq_one_letter_code
_entity_poly.pdbx_strand_id
1 'polypeptide(L)'
;MKWKDAKNIINYILAKDFGKIFIEIIILGLHIWAISLEHPISVYLKIILSLIFLIILVDLFKTANTARKVFQEKHIPIVVAVGRSDDETRGGDEVSAMVSDVLDSMTEYNFDEKMFEDDFHVNRDNWLVERKSPLLEDSSEWTGLVHRFEDKIARLSAMPGLKGRKVFHLFLKCPSTLAMGLGAVAGIHQETVLHHFQRGTGSHHPYLPLIDFHSRSDLSRGGLHDIKSKATPPYEYISVEAPDTLTKTVPVSLHLSGHDPRSGVDELASRRSLSAVHIRNTYNNTLPVDADWFRVAQEVASVLLGLSSHPDVEKIELYQSCPVIIAFAVGMALGTHARIEVFQWDGANYHPTFPLNTLRHD
;
A
#
# COMPACT_ATOMS: atom_id res chain seq x y z
N MET A 1 5.54 19.27 -12.81
CA MET A 1 5.79 18.16 -13.78
C MET A 1 7.29 17.94 -13.84
N LYS A 2 7.79 16.78 -13.38
CA LYS A 2 9.24 16.46 -13.43
C LYS A 2 9.65 16.24 -14.90
N TRP A 3 10.88 16.61 -15.29
CA TRP A 3 11.39 16.46 -16.64
C TRP A 3 11.24 15.05 -17.21
N LYS A 4 11.33 14.01 -16.35
CA LYS A 4 11.14 12.60 -16.71
C LYS A 4 9.71 12.32 -17.22
N ASP A 5 8.70 12.97 -16.60
CA ASP A 5 7.30 12.81 -17.00
C ASP A 5 7.02 13.47 -18.34
N ALA A 6 7.62 14.65 -18.59
CA ALA A 6 7.53 15.34 -19.88
C ALA A 6 8.12 14.48 -21.02
N LYS A 7 9.25 13.83 -20.80
CA LYS A 7 9.88 12.92 -21.76
C LYS A 7 8.98 11.72 -22.07
N ASN A 8 8.36 11.10 -21.06
CA ASN A 8 7.46 9.97 -21.25
C ASN A 8 6.20 10.38 -22.03
N ILE A 9 5.64 11.56 -21.73
CA ILE A 9 4.49 12.11 -22.46
C ILE A 9 4.84 12.32 -23.94
N ILE A 10 5.98 12.95 -24.22
CA ILE A 10 6.45 13.20 -25.58
C ILE A 10 6.65 11.86 -26.32
N ASN A 11 7.34 10.90 -25.72
CA ASN A 11 7.56 9.58 -26.31
C ASN A 11 6.24 8.83 -26.58
N TYR A 12 5.27 8.93 -25.69
CA TYR A 12 3.95 8.31 -25.89
C TYR A 12 3.20 8.94 -27.07
N ILE A 13 3.19 10.28 -27.18
CA ILE A 13 2.56 11.00 -28.28
C ILE A 13 3.23 10.60 -29.59
N LEU A 14 4.57 10.62 -29.64
CA LEU A 14 5.32 10.24 -30.82
C LEU A 14 5.07 8.77 -31.24
N ALA A 15 5.04 7.84 -30.28
CA ALA A 15 4.84 6.41 -30.60
C ALA A 15 3.43 6.10 -31.09
N LYS A 16 2.41 6.82 -30.58
CA LYS A 16 1.01 6.56 -30.92
C LYS A 16 0.56 7.24 -32.21
N ASP A 17 1.02 8.47 -32.43
CA ASP A 17 0.49 9.36 -33.47
C ASP A 17 1.59 9.96 -34.37
N PHE A 18 2.73 9.26 -34.52
CA PHE A 18 3.88 9.77 -35.29
C PHE A 18 3.49 10.23 -36.70
N GLY A 19 2.71 9.42 -37.44
CA GLY A 19 2.24 9.75 -38.76
C GLY A 19 1.36 11.01 -38.79
N LYS A 20 0.52 11.18 -37.77
CA LYS A 20 -0.37 12.34 -37.60
C LYS A 20 0.44 13.60 -37.34
N ILE A 21 1.39 13.55 -36.42
CA ILE A 21 2.28 14.66 -36.05
C ILE A 21 3.10 15.10 -37.30
N PHE A 22 3.55 14.14 -38.10
CA PHE A 22 4.30 14.44 -39.33
C PHE A 22 3.43 15.20 -40.33
N ILE A 23 2.17 14.77 -40.55
CA ILE A 23 1.21 15.48 -41.39
C ILE A 23 0.94 16.89 -40.86
N GLU A 24 0.81 17.06 -39.54
CA GLU A 24 0.60 18.33 -38.89
C GLU A 24 1.74 19.31 -39.10
N ILE A 25 2.99 18.84 -39.06
CA ILE A 25 4.18 19.65 -39.36
C ILE A 25 4.15 20.11 -40.82
N ILE A 26 3.75 19.25 -41.77
CA ILE A 26 3.62 19.59 -43.20
C ILE A 26 2.55 20.69 -43.37
N ILE A 27 1.37 20.52 -42.76
CA ILE A 27 0.28 21.51 -42.83
C ILE A 27 0.71 22.85 -42.23
N LEU A 28 1.43 22.84 -41.11
CA LEU A 28 1.99 24.06 -40.49
C LEU A 28 2.98 24.74 -41.47
N GLY A 29 3.85 24.00 -42.13
CA GLY A 29 4.77 24.51 -43.16
C GLY A 29 4.02 25.16 -44.32
N LEU A 30 2.97 24.49 -44.82
CA LEU A 30 2.11 25.01 -45.88
C LEU A 30 1.35 26.27 -45.42
N HIS A 31 0.92 26.35 -44.18
CA HIS A 31 0.28 27.52 -43.62
C HIS A 31 1.22 28.72 -43.55
N ILE A 32 2.45 28.52 -43.04
CA ILE A 32 3.48 29.57 -43.03
C ILE A 32 3.80 30.05 -44.46
N TRP A 33 3.95 29.12 -45.41
CA TRP A 33 4.19 29.46 -46.82
C TRP A 33 3.02 30.25 -47.40
N ALA A 34 1.76 29.85 -47.19
CA ALA A 34 0.57 30.55 -47.67
C ALA A 34 0.45 31.98 -47.11
N ILE A 35 0.90 32.24 -45.87
CA ILE A 35 0.92 33.57 -45.29
C ILE A 35 1.87 34.51 -46.05
N SER A 36 2.95 33.99 -46.61
CA SER A 36 3.94 34.78 -47.38
C SER A 36 3.49 35.16 -48.80
N LEU A 37 2.37 34.58 -49.29
CA LEU A 37 1.85 34.90 -50.63
C LEU A 37 0.96 36.17 -50.60
N GLU A 38 1.22 37.13 -51.49
CA GLU A 38 0.48 38.41 -51.58
C GLU A 38 -0.72 38.39 -52.55
N HIS A 39 -1.12 37.25 -53.06
CA HIS A 39 -2.19 37.10 -54.07
C HIS A 39 -3.60 37.09 -53.44
N PRO A 40 -4.66 37.67 -54.12
CA PRO A 40 -6.04 37.65 -53.57
C PRO A 40 -6.62 36.28 -53.27
N ILE A 41 -6.27 35.24 -54.06
CA ILE A 41 -6.62 33.85 -53.79
C ILE A 41 -6.01 33.34 -52.45
N SER A 42 -4.93 33.98 -52.00
CA SER A 42 -4.27 33.63 -50.75
C SER A 42 -5.13 33.88 -49.51
N VAL A 43 -6.09 34.79 -49.58
CA VAL A 43 -6.97 35.12 -48.42
C VAL A 43 -7.84 33.91 -48.06
N TYR A 44 -8.52 33.30 -49.04
CA TYR A 44 -9.35 32.12 -48.79
C TYR A 44 -8.48 30.91 -48.35
N LEU A 45 -7.35 30.73 -49.01
CA LEU A 45 -6.40 29.68 -48.64
C LEU A 45 -5.88 29.86 -47.24
N LYS A 46 -5.53 31.09 -46.84
CA LYS A 46 -5.12 31.43 -45.46
C LYS A 46 -6.20 31.11 -44.43
N ILE A 47 -7.45 31.44 -44.72
CA ILE A 47 -8.60 31.13 -43.82
C ILE A 47 -8.75 29.62 -43.66
N ILE A 48 -8.75 28.87 -44.76
CA ILE A 48 -8.88 27.39 -44.75
C ILE A 48 -7.74 26.76 -43.96
N LEU A 49 -6.49 27.14 -44.24
CA LEU A 49 -5.33 26.61 -43.55
C LEU A 49 -5.32 26.99 -42.06
N SER A 50 -5.80 28.19 -41.68
CA SER A 50 -5.94 28.62 -40.28
C SER A 50 -6.99 27.79 -39.55
N LEU A 51 -8.11 27.45 -40.19
CA LEU A 51 -9.12 26.55 -39.62
C LEU A 51 -8.60 25.14 -39.39
N ILE A 52 -7.88 24.60 -40.39
CA ILE A 52 -7.24 23.29 -40.30
C ILE A 52 -6.22 23.31 -39.16
N PHE A 53 -5.37 24.34 -39.06
CA PHE A 53 -4.39 24.48 -38.00
C PHE A 53 -5.04 24.56 -36.61
N LEU A 54 -6.17 25.27 -36.48
CA LEU A 54 -6.91 25.35 -35.23
C LEU A 54 -7.46 23.97 -34.81
N ILE A 55 -8.00 23.20 -35.77
CA ILE A 55 -8.49 21.84 -35.52
C ILE A 55 -7.34 20.94 -35.03
N ILE A 56 -6.18 21.02 -35.68
CA ILE A 56 -4.95 20.29 -35.30
C ILE A 56 -4.50 20.68 -33.89
N LEU A 57 -4.46 21.98 -33.57
CA LEU A 57 -4.09 22.45 -32.24
C LEU A 57 -5.02 21.89 -31.13
N VAL A 58 -6.34 21.90 -31.40
CA VAL A 58 -7.31 21.33 -30.47
C VAL A 58 -7.09 19.85 -30.26
N ASP A 59 -6.78 19.11 -31.34
CA ASP A 59 -6.55 17.67 -31.26
C ASP A 59 -5.23 17.34 -30.56
N LEU A 60 -4.15 18.08 -30.84
CA LEU A 60 -2.88 17.97 -30.11
C LEU A 60 -3.07 18.27 -28.62
N PHE A 61 -3.85 19.31 -28.30
CA PHE A 61 -4.15 19.65 -26.90
C PHE A 61 -4.91 18.50 -26.21
N LYS A 62 -5.92 17.92 -26.88
CA LYS A 62 -6.64 16.74 -26.36
C LYS A 62 -5.69 15.56 -26.15
N THR A 63 -4.82 15.26 -27.14
CA THR A 63 -3.86 14.16 -27.04
C THR A 63 -2.86 14.38 -25.92
N ALA A 64 -2.32 15.62 -25.77
CA ALA A 64 -1.42 15.97 -24.69
C ALA A 64 -2.09 15.87 -23.31
N ASN A 65 -3.35 16.30 -23.21
CA ASN A 65 -4.12 16.20 -21.96
C ASN A 65 -4.42 14.73 -21.61
N THR A 66 -4.77 13.90 -22.60
CA THR A 66 -4.95 12.46 -22.40
C THR A 66 -3.64 11.80 -21.98
N ALA A 67 -2.52 12.11 -22.65
CA ALA A 67 -1.21 11.62 -22.25
C ALA A 67 -0.83 12.04 -20.83
N ARG A 68 -1.10 13.32 -20.48
CA ARG A 68 -0.91 13.81 -19.10
C ARG A 68 -1.72 13.02 -18.10
N LYS A 69 -3.01 12.75 -18.35
CA LYS A 69 -3.86 11.92 -17.48
C LYS A 69 -3.30 10.50 -17.32
N VAL A 70 -2.81 9.89 -18.41
CA VAL A 70 -2.25 8.53 -18.39
C VAL A 70 -0.97 8.44 -17.57
N PHE A 71 -0.09 9.46 -17.65
CA PHE A 71 1.19 9.48 -16.93
C PHE A 71 1.18 10.26 -15.62
N GLN A 72 0.07 10.88 -15.28
CA GLN A 72 -0.11 11.50 -13.97
C GLN A 72 -0.02 10.45 -12.87
N GLU A 73 0.57 10.80 -11.74
CA GLU A 73 0.54 10.00 -10.55
C GLU A 73 -0.91 9.69 -10.13
N LYS A 74 -1.19 8.45 -9.80
CA LYS A 74 -2.51 7.97 -9.43
C LYS A 74 -2.49 7.42 -8.02
N HIS A 75 -3.39 7.95 -7.22
CA HIS A 75 -3.66 7.50 -5.87
C HIS A 75 -4.82 6.52 -5.90
N ILE A 76 -4.59 5.27 -5.48
CA ILE A 76 -5.55 4.17 -5.59
C ILE A 76 -5.80 3.61 -4.20
N PRO A 77 -7.05 3.57 -3.71
CA PRO A 77 -7.35 2.90 -2.45
C PRO A 77 -7.19 1.39 -2.60
N ILE A 78 -6.70 0.75 -1.56
CA ILE A 78 -6.78 -0.69 -1.34
C ILE A 78 -7.43 -0.88 0.02
N VAL A 79 -8.61 -1.46 0.02
CA VAL A 79 -9.40 -1.68 1.23
C VAL A 79 -9.40 -3.16 1.56
N VAL A 80 -9.01 -3.49 2.79
CA VAL A 80 -9.17 -4.84 3.33
C VAL A 80 -10.12 -4.75 4.52
N ALA A 81 -11.28 -5.34 4.40
CA ALA A 81 -12.35 -5.28 5.39
C ALA A 81 -12.77 -6.70 5.82
N VAL A 82 -12.63 -7.01 7.09
CA VAL A 82 -13.11 -8.25 7.71
C VAL A 82 -14.19 -7.88 8.73
N GLY A 83 -15.38 -8.42 8.55
CA GLY A 83 -16.52 -8.25 9.46
C GLY A 83 -16.20 -8.82 10.85
N ARG A 84 -16.83 -8.25 11.87
CA ARG A 84 -16.68 -8.71 13.26
C ARG A 84 -17.89 -9.49 13.75
N SER A 85 -18.97 -9.49 12.99
CA SER A 85 -20.22 -10.14 13.32
C SER A 85 -20.38 -11.42 12.53
N ASP A 86 -20.89 -12.47 13.19
CA ASP A 86 -21.31 -13.70 12.52
C ASP A 86 -22.58 -13.48 11.67
N ASP A 87 -23.31 -12.38 11.88
CA ASP A 87 -24.40 -11.94 11.02
C ASP A 87 -23.83 -11.24 9.78
N GLU A 88 -23.94 -11.90 8.62
CA GLU A 88 -23.41 -11.40 7.34
C GLU A 88 -24.03 -10.06 6.92
N THR A 89 -25.29 -9.79 7.30
CA THR A 89 -25.95 -8.51 6.99
C THR A 89 -25.26 -7.37 7.73
N ARG A 90 -25.07 -7.55 9.04
CA ARG A 90 -24.37 -6.58 9.88
C ARG A 90 -22.90 -6.42 9.46
N GLY A 91 -22.23 -7.52 9.15
CA GLY A 91 -20.87 -7.50 8.61
C GLY A 91 -20.79 -6.75 7.28
N GLY A 92 -21.77 -6.92 6.39
CA GLY A 92 -21.90 -6.19 5.13
C GLY A 92 -22.11 -4.69 5.34
N ASP A 93 -22.93 -4.28 6.30
CA ASP A 93 -23.13 -2.87 6.66
C ASP A 93 -21.83 -2.25 7.18
N GLU A 94 -21.06 -3.00 8.01
CA GLU A 94 -19.77 -2.54 8.51
C GLU A 94 -18.74 -2.32 7.39
N VAL A 95 -18.72 -3.18 6.39
CA VAL A 95 -17.85 -3.04 5.21
C VAL A 95 -18.29 -1.85 4.37
N SER A 96 -19.59 -1.70 4.12
CA SER A 96 -20.14 -0.59 3.34
C SER A 96 -19.86 0.77 3.98
N ALA A 97 -20.01 0.89 5.30
CA ALA A 97 -19.67 2.09 6.04
C ALA A 97 -18.17 2.42 5.91
N MET A 98 -17.30 1.42 6.04
CA MET A 98 -15.86 1.61 5.85
C MET A 98 -15.52 2.11 4.46
N VAL A 99 -16.13 1.53 3.42
CA VAL A 99 -15.89 1.94 2.02
C VAL A 99 -16.30 3.39 1.82
N SER A 100 -17.43 3.83 2.39
CA SER A 100 -17.85 5.23 2.33
C SER A 100 -16.81 6.17 2.98
N ASP A 101 -16.37 5.85 4.20
CA ASP A 101 -15.34 6.63 4.90
C ASP A 101 -14.02 6.70 4.11
N VAL A 102 -13.64 5.60 3.44
CA VAL A 102 -12.45 5.55 2.58
C VAL A 102 -12.61 6.44 1.36
N LEU A 103 -13.74 6.37 0.66
CA LEU A 103 -13.99 7.21 -0.53
C LEU A 103 -13.95 8.69 -0.17
N ASP A 104 -14.55 9.07 0.97
CA ASP A 104 -14.47 10.44 1.49
C ASP A 104 -13.00 10.86 1.76
N SER A 105 -12.22 10.01 2.42
CA SER A 105 -10.80 10.27 2.69
C SER A 105 -9.95 10.37 1.41
N MET A 106 -10.32 9.62 0.37
CA MET A 106 -9.58 9.61 -0.91
C MET A 106 -9.85 10.83 -1.78
N THR A 107 -10.88 11.63 -1.47
CA THR A 107 -11.14 12.90 -2.18
C THR A 107 -9.97 13.87 -2.08
N GLU A 108 -9.23 13.87 -0.96
CA GLU A 108 -8.02 14.67 -0.76
C GLU A 108 -6.92 14.33 -1.77
N TYR A 109 -6.92 13.09 -2.30
CA TYR A 109 -5.97 12.60 -3.29
C TYR A 109 -6.53 12.62 -4.73
N ASN A 110 -7.64 13.35 -4.94
CA ASN A 110 -8.34 13.44 -6.24
C ASN A 110 -8.77 12.07 -6.80
N PHE A 111 -9.07 11.12 -5.93
CA PHE A 111 -9.68 9.86 -6.34
C PHE A 111 -11.19 10.04 -6.49
N ASP A 112 -11.72 9.66 -7.64
CA ASP A 112 -13.14 9.59 -7.94
C ASP A 112 -13.43 8.20 -8.52
N GLU A 113 -14.25 7.39 -7.83
CA GLU A 113 -14.52 5.99 -8.19
C GLU A 113 -15.09 5.89 -9.61
N LYS A 114 -16.03 6.78 -9.96
CA LYS A 114 -16.65 6.78 -11.29
C LYS A 114 -15.66 7.16 -12.39
N MET A 115 -14.86 8.19 -12.16
CA MET A 115 -13.80 8.58 -13.10
C MET A 115 -12.78 7.44 -13.31
N PHE A 116 -12.41 6.72 -12.23
CA PHE A 116 -11.48 5.61 -12.34
C PHE A 116 -12.08 4.42 -13.10
N GLU A 117 -13.38 4.16 -12.94
CA GLU A 117 -14.09 3.14 -13.72
C GLU A 117 -14.22 3.53 -15.20
N ASP A 118 -14.62 4.76 -15.49
CA ASP A 118 -14.82 5.26 -16.86
C ASP A 118 -13.50 5.40 -17.63
N ASP A 119 -12.46 6.00 -17.00
CA ASP A 119 -11.18 6.33 -17.67
C ASP A 119 -10.18 5.16 -17.65
N PHE A 120 -10.20 4.31 -16.62
CA PHE A 120 -9.15 3.29 -16.38
C PHE A 120 -9.68 1.87 -16.22
N HIS A 121 -11.00 1.67 -16.21
CA HIS A 121 -11.67 0.39 -15.96
C HIS A 121 -11.31 -0.21 -14.57
N VAL A 122 -11.11 0.68 -13.58
CA VAL A 122 -10.86 0.33 -12.18
C VAL A 122 -12.13 0.51 -11.40
N ASN A 123 -12.83 -0.57 -11.13
CA ASN A 123 -14.01 -0.59 -10.30
C ASN A 123 -13.70 -1.09 -8.88
N ARG A 124 -14.73 -1.13 -8.04
CA ARG A 124 -14.62 -1.56 -6.63
C ARG A 124 -14.01 -2.95 -6.47
N ASP A 125 -14.32 -3.89 -7.34
CA ASP A 125 -13.80 -5.25 -7.31
C ASP A 125 -12.29 -5.31 -7.51
N ASN A 126 -11.68 -4.28 -8.09
CA ASN A 126 -10.24 -4.24 -8.27
C ASN A 126 -9.47 -3.86 -7.00
N TRP A 127 -10.07 -3.07 -6.09
CA TRP A 127 -9.38 -2.52 -4.93
C TRP A 127 -9.97 -2.91 -3.56
N LEU A 128 -11.14 -3.56 -3.52
CA LEU A 128 -11.77 -4.03 -2.28
C LEU A 128 -11.53 -5.54 -2.07
N VAL A 129 -10.91 -5.89 -0.95
CA VAL A 129 -10.84 -7.26 -0.41
C VAL A 129 -11.75 -7.33 0.79
N GLU A 130 -12.89 -8.00 0.65
CA GLU A 130 -13.87 -8.08 1.72
C GLU A 130 -14.13 -9.51 2.19
N ARG A 131 -14.45 -9.61 3.47
CA ARG A 131 -15.09 -10.74 4.12
C ARG A 131 -16.11 -10.21 5.11
N LYS A 132 -17.35 -10.61 4.98
CA LYS A 132 -18.48 -10.10 5.80
C LYS A 132 -18.53 -10.72 7.19
N SER A 133 -17.92 -11.88 7.38
CA SER A 133 -17.86 -12.61 8.65
C SER A 133 -16.45 -12.61 9.25
N PRO A 134 -16.29 -12.89 10.56
CA PRO A 134 -14.99 -13.08 11.18
C PRO A 134 -14.19 -14.21 10.53
N LEU A 135 -12.88 -14.13 10.66
CA LEU A 135 -11.99 -15.23 10.28
C LEU A 135 -12.05 -16.33 11.32
N LEU A 136 -12.23 -17.55 10.86
CA LEU A 136 -12.23 -18.74 11.70
C LEU A 136 -10.78 -19.23 11.96
N GLU A 137 -10.65 -20.30 12.75
CA GLU A 137 -9.34 -20.89 13.06
C GLU A 137 -8.68 -21.58 11.85
N ASP A 138 -9.44 -21.83 10.77
CA ASP A 138 -8.90 -22.46 9.56
C ASP A 138 -7.88 -21.56 8.86
N SER A 139 -6.63 -22.02 8.83
CA SER A 139 -5.52 -21.31 8.20
C SER A 139 -5.72 -21.06 6.71
N SER A 140 -6.51 -21.87 6.01
CA SER A 140 -6.77 -21.73 4.58
C SER A 140 -7.57 -20.43 4.27
N GLU A 141 -8.45 -20.02 5.18
CA GLU A 141 -9.20 -18.77 5.02
C GLU A 141 -8.30 -17.54 5.12
N TRP A 142 -7.32 -17.56 6.04
CA TRP A 142 -6.36 -16.50 6.23
C TRP A 142 -5.46 -16.35 5.01
N THR A 143 -4.87 -17.47 4.57
CA THR A 143 -4.02 -17.48 3.37
C THR A 143 -4.79 -17.09 2.11
N GLY A 144 -6.04 -17.54 1.98
CA GLY A 144 -6.92 -17.15 0.87
C GLY A 144 -7.18 -15.64 0.78
N LEU A 145 -7.29 -14.94 1.92
CA LEU A 145 -7.41 -13.48 1.94
C LEU A 145 -6.09 -12.79 1.53
N VAL A 146 -4.96 -13.32 2.01
CA VAL A 146 -3.63 -12.81 1.65
C VAL A 146 -3.41 -12.91 0.15
N HIS A 147 -3.71 -14.04 -0.47
CA HIS A 147 -3.56 -14.23 -1.91
C HIS A 147 -4.52 -13.36 -2.73
N ARG A 148 -5.78 -13.20 -2.30
CA ARG A 148 -6.71 -12.26 -2.96
C ARG A 148 -6.20 -10.83 -2.96
N PHE A 149 -5.58 -10.40 -1.87
CA PHE A 149 -4.96 -9.08 -1.77
C PHE A 149 -3.76 -8.95 -2.71
N GLU A 150 -2.86 -9.93 -2.72
CA GLU A 150 -1.69 -9.97 -3.61
C GLU A 150 -2.11 -9.90 -5.08
N ASP A 151 -3.09 -10.70 -5.49
CA ASP A 151 -3.66 -10.70 -6.84
C ASP A 151 -4.20 -9.32 -7.24
N LYS A 152 -4.90 -8.63 -6.34
CA LYS A 152 -5.44 -7.29 -6.63
C LYS A 152 -4.34 -6.26 -6.83
N ILE A 153 -3.33 -6.24 -5.97
CA ILE A 153 -2.17 -5.35 -6.14
C ILE A 153 -1.45 -5.67 -7.45
N ALA A 154 -1.21 -6.94 -7.75
CA ALA A 154 -0.54 -7.35 -8.98
C ALA A 154 -1.33 -6.91 -10.23
N ARG A 155 -2.65 -7.14 -10.25
CA ARG A 155 -3.54 -6.71 -11.35
C ARG A 155 -3.54 -5.21 -11.53
N LEU A 156 -3.73 -4.42 -10.46
CA LEU A 156 -3.69 -2.96 -10.51
C LEU A 156 -2.32 -2.45 -10.99
N SER A 157 -1.24 -3.08 -10.53
CA SER A 157 0.13 -2.73 -10.95
C SER A 157 0.35 -2.99 -12.43
N ALA A 158 -0.23 -4.05 -12.99
CA ALA A 158 -0.09 -4.45 -14.39
C ALA A 158 -1.10 -3.77 -15.35
N MET A 159 -2.11 -3.05 -14.83
CA MET A 159 -3.19 -2.47 -15.65
C MET A 159 -2.66 -1.51 -16.72
N PRO A 160 -2.94 -1.75 -18.02
CA PRO A 160 -2.40 -0.94 -19.11
C PRO A 160 -2.86 0.54 -19.07
N GLY A 161 -4.07 0.79 -18.56
CA GLY A 161 -4.62 2.15 -18.40
C GLY A 161 -3.94 2.97 -17.31
N LEU A 162 -3.30 2.30 -16.35
CA LEU A 162 -2.62 2.91 -15.20
C LEU A 162 -1.10 2.98 -15.41
N LYS A 163 -0.64 3.60 -16.51
CA LYS A 163 0.79 3.63 -16.90
C LYS A 163 1.67 4.56 -16.07
N GLY A 164 1.09 5.48 -15.28
CA GLY A 164 1.84 6.42 -14.45
C GLY A 164 2.39 5.77 -13.17
N ARG A 165 2.99 6.62 -12.33
CA ARG A 165 3.33 6.26 -10.96
C ARG A 165 2.05 5.95 -10.19
N LYS A 166 2.03 4.86 -9.45
CA LYS A 166 0.90 4.43 -8.63
C LYS A 166 1.27 4.51 -7.17
N VAL A 167 0.40 5.10 -6.39
CA VAL A 167 0.50 5.17 -4.93
C VAL A 167 -0.71 4.45 -4.36
N PHE A 168 -0.49 3.37 -3.65
CA PHE A 168 -1.56 2.62 -3.02
C PHE A 168 -1.84 3.15 -1.62
N HIS A 169 -3.07 3.57 -1.37
CA HIS A 169 -3.56 3.98 -0.07
C HIS A 169 -4.23 2.80 0.62
N LEU A 170 -3.61 2.28 1.67
CA LEU A 170 -4.11 1.08 2.35
C LEU A 170 -4.96 1.45 3.55
N PHE A 171 -6.17 0.91 3.54
CA PHE A 171 -7.18 1.03 4.59
C PHE A 171 -7.51 -0.36 5.11
N LEU A 172 -7.11 -0.64 6.35
CA LEU A 172 -7.15 -1.99 6.90
C LEU A 172 -8.08 -2.05 8.11
N LYS A 173 -9.19 -2.79 7.98
CA LYS A 173 -10.09 -3.18 9.08
C LYS A 173 -10.06 -4.70 9.19
N CYS A 174 -9.00 -5.22 9.76
CA CYS A 174 -8.77 -6.65 9.88
C CYS A 174 -7.92 -6.95 11.13
N PRO A 175 -7.77 -8.21 11.55
CA PRO A 175 -6.81 -8.58 12.58
C PRO A 175 -5.38 -8.19 12.21
N SER A 176 -4.59 -7.76 13.20
CA SER A 176 -3.17 -7.41 12.98
C SER A 176 -2.35 -8.56 12.44
N THR A 177 -2.71 -9.79 12.80
CA THR A 177 -2.13 -11.03 12.27
C THR A 177 -2.30 -11.11 10.75
N LEU A 178 -3.53 -10.89 10.25
CA LEU A 178 -3.77 -10.85 8.81
C LEU A 178 -2.96 -9.72 8.15
N ALA A 179 -2.97 -8.53 8.74
CA ALA A 179 -2.24 -7.38 8.20
C ALA A 179 -0.74 -7.66 8.03
N MET A 180 -0.13 -8.40 8.92
CA MET A 180 1.27 -8.81 8.79
C MET A 180 1.50 -9.70 7.56
N GLY A 181 0.62 -10.67 7.31
CA GLY A 181 0.66 -11.50 6.10
C GLY A 181 0.49 -10.67 4.82
N LEU A 182 -0.49 -9.74 4.81
CA LEU A 182 -0.70 -8.82 3.70
C LEU A 182 0.54 -7.97 3.42
N GLY A 183 1.19 -7.45 4.48
CA GLY A 183 2.44 -6.71 4.35
C GLY A 183 3.58 -7.57 3.79
N ALA A 184 3.68 -8.82 4.23
CA ALA A 184 4.73 -9.73 3.78
C ALA A 184 4.66 -10.01 2.27
N VAL A 185 3.46 -10.20 1.70
CA VAL A 185 3.28 -10.40 0.25
C VAL A 185 3.34 -9.09 -0.54
N ALA A 186 2.89 -7.97 0.02
CA ALA A 186 3.06 -6.65 -0.61
C ALA A 186 4.55 -6.32 -0.79
N GLY A 187 5.36 -6.67 0.19
CA GLY A 187 6.80 -6.38 0.17
C GLY A 187 7.09 -4.88 0.05
N ILE A 188 8.31 -4.56 -0.39
CA ILE A 188 8.80 -3.17 -0.50
C ILE A 188 8.82 -2.66 -1.96
N HIS A 189 8.00 -3.24 -2.83
CA HIS A 189 8.04 -2.93 -4.26
C HIS A 189 7.01 -1.89 -4.70
N GLN A 190 6.04 -1.59 -3.83
CA GLN A 190 4.94 -0.69 -4.14
C GLN A 190 4.98 0.54 -3.23
N GLU A 191 4.80 1.71 -3.83
CA GLU A 191 4.65 2.95 -3.07
C GLU A 191 3.30 2.96 -2.36
N THR A 192 3.32 2.99 -1.04
CA THR A 192 2.13 2.87 -0.22
C THR A 192 2.04 3.97 0.83
N VAL A 193 0.80 4.35 1.15
CA VAL A 193 0.45 5.18 2.30
C VAL A 193 -0.49 4.35 3.18
N LEU A 194 -0.10 4.13 4.44
CA LEU A 194 -0.89 3.35 5.38
C LEU A 194 -1.74 4.28 6.24
N HIS A 195 -3.05 4.07 6.18
CA HIS A 195 -4.03 4.86 6.89
C HIS A 195 -4.51 4.16 8.16
N HIS A 196 -4.42 4.85 9.29
CA HIS A 196 -4.91 4.37 10.57
C HIS A 196 -6.29 4.93 10.87
N PHE A 197 -7.23 4.04 11.24
CA PHE A 197 -8.55 4.45 11.66
C PHE A 197 -8.53 4.95 13.10
N GLN A 198 -8.97 6.19 13.33
CA GLN A 198 -9.07 6.78 14.66
C GLN A 198 -10.40 7.51 14.82
N ARG A 199 -11.14 7.12 15.87
CA ARG A 199 -12.38 7.80 16.24
C ARG A 199 -12.11 9.07 17.07
N GLY A 200 -12.90 10.12 16.82
CA GLY A 200 -12.97 11.26 17.75
C GLY A 200 -11.86 12.29 17.63
N THR A 201 -11.10 12.32 16.55
CA THR A 201 -10.01 13.31 16.32
C THR A 201 -10.51 14.70 15.93
N GLY A 202 -11.82 14.90 15.76
CA GLY A 202 -12.36 16.16 15.22
C GLY A 202 -12.00 16.41 13.75
N SER A 203 -11.26 15.52 13.10
CA SER A 203 -11.02 15.57 11.66
C SER A 203 -12.29 15.16 10.91
N HIS A 204 -12.51 15.73 9.73
CA HIS A 204 -13.61 15.35 8.86
C HIS A 204 -13.49 13.89 8.37
N HIS A 205 -12.26 13.33 8.42
CA HIS A 205 -11.96 11.97 7.96
C HIS A 205 -11.44 11.12 9.11
N PRO A 206 -12.00 9.90 9.32
CA PRO A 206 -11.57 9.03 10.39
C PRO A 206 -10.24 8.30 10.12
N TYR A 207 -9.69 8.42 8.91
CA TYR A 207 -8.46 7.76 8.50
C TYR A 207 -7.31 8.76 8.41
N LEU A 208 -6.23 8.50 9.17
CA LEU A 208 -5.03 9.32 9.22
C LEU A 208 -3.87 8.62 8.51
N PRO A 209 -3.17 9.27 7.56
CA PRO A 209 -1.99 8.72 6.89
C PRO A 209 -0.78 8.78 7.84
N LEU A 210 -0.54 7.70 8.61
CA LEU A 210 0.50 7.69 9.64
C LEU A 210 1.84 7.10 9.17
N ILE A 211 1.82 6.22 8.14
CA ILE A 211 3.06 5.72 7.54
C ILE A 211 3.00 5.97 6.04
N ASP A 212 3.86 6.86 5.57
CA ASP A 212 3.93 7.28 4.18
C ASP A 212 5.25 6.84 3.54
N PHE A 213 5.21 5.72 2.82
CA PHE A 213 6.35 5.21 2.04
C PHE A 213 6.52 5.94 0.72
N HIS A 214 5.49 6.62 0.21
CA HIS A 214 5.54 7.38 -1.02
C HIS A 214 6.39 8.64 -0.88
N SER A 215 6.14 9.45 0.15
CA SER A 215 6.93 10.66 0.39
C SER A 215 8.39 10.33 0.72
N ARG A 216 8.64 9.22 1.43
CA ARG A 216 10.00 8.75 1.76
C ARG A 216 10.76 8.24 0.53
N SER A 217 10.07 7.71 -0.49
CA SER A 217 10.72 7.24 -1.73
C SER A 217 11.36 8.36 -2.55
N ASP A 218 10.90 9.60 -2.40
CA ASP A 218 11.45 10.77 -3.09
C ASP A 218 12.67 11.38 -2.40
N LEU A 219 12.82 11.19 -1.10
CA LEU A 219 13.85 11.84 -0.27
C LEU A 219 15.16 11.07 -0.20
N SER A 220 15.11 9.77 -0.33
CA SER A 220 16.30 8.91 -0.36
C SER A 220 16.09 7.82 -1.40
N ARG A 221 17.13 7.42 -2.09
CA ARG A 221 17.08 6.27 -3.03
C ARG A 221 16.62 4.95 -2.39
N GLY A 222 16.16 4.97 -1.14
CA GLY A 222 15.85 3.85 -0.29
C GLY A 222 14.57 3.93 0.51
N GLY A 223 13.66 4.90 0.30
CA GLY A 223 12.51 5.10 1.19
C GLY A 223 11.69 3.86 1.52
N LEU A 224 11.37 3.02 0.55
CA LEU A 224 10.74 1.72 0.77
C LEU A 224 11.70 0.68 1.39
N HIS A 225 12.99 0.79 1.12
CA HIS A 225 14.01 -0.10 1.70
C HIS A 225 14.36 0.30 3.14
N ASP A 226 14.12 1.54 3.53
CA ASP A 226 14.46 2.05 4.87
C ASP A 226 13.72 1.29 5.99
N ILE A 227 12.53 0.74 5.71
CA ILE A 227 11.83 -0.11 6.69
C ILE A 227 12.66 -1.37 7.06
N LYS A 228 13.52 -1.85 6.16
CA LYS A 228 14.45 -2.97 6.40
C LYS A 228 15.79 -2.53 6.98
N SER A 229 16.04 -1.23 7.09
CA SER A 229 17.27 -0.73 7.68
C SER A 229 17.33 -1.13 9.15
N LYS A 230 18.42 -1.75 9.54
CA LYS A 230 18.58 -2.24 10.92
C LYS A 230 18.66 -1.06 11.89
N ALA A 231 17.60 -0.84 12.65
CA ALA A 231 17.70 -0.06 13.87
C ALA A 231 18.58 -0.82 14.87
N THR A 232 19.45 -0.12 15.57
CA THR A 232 20.36 -0.71 16.57
C THR A 232 19.98 -0.22 17.97
N PRO A 233 20.13 -1.06 19.00
CA PRO A 233 19.95 -0.61 20.38
C PRO A 233 20.91 0.55 20.74
N PRO A 234 20.52 1.46 21.64
CA PRO A 234 19.22 1.48 22.31
C PRO A 234 18.09 1.92 21.39
N TYR A 235 16.94 1.22 21.45
CA TYR A 235 15.76 1.58 20.72
C TYR A 235 15.04 2.76 21.38
N GLU A 236 14.43 3.62 20.57
CA GLU A 236 13.75 4.82 21.06
C GLU A 236 12.28 4.54 21.43
N TYR A 237 11.61 3.75 20.61
CA TYR A 237 10.15 3.55 20.69
C TYR A 237 9.75 2.22 21.28
N ILE A 238 10.68 1.25 21.34
CA ILE A 238 10.42 -0.06 21.92
C ILE A 238 11.44 -0.43 22.99
N SER A 239 11.04 -1.28 23.91
CA SER A 239 11.95 -2.01 24.80
C SER A 239 11.91 -3.48 24.46
N VAL A 240 13.09 -4.12 24.53
CA VAL A 240 13.25 -5.54 24.23
C VAL A 240 13.86 -6.23 25.44
N GLU A 241 13.17 -7.26 25.92
CA GLU A 241 13.67 -8.17 26.96
C GLU A 241 13.93 -9.53 26.29
N ALA A 242 15.18 -9.93 26.23
CA ALA A 242 15.60 -11.19 25.65
C ALA A 242 16.52 -11.94 26.62
N PRO A 243 16.43 -13.29 26.68
CA PRO A 243 17.35 -14.10 27.46
C PRO A 243 18.77 -14.14 26.83
N ASP A 244 19.77 -14.49 27.63
CA ASP A 244 21.15 -14.60 27.16
C ASP A 244 21.33 -15.72 26.12
N THR A 245 20.50 -16.77 26.18
CA THR A 245 20.52 -17.91 25.25
C THR A 245 19.18 -18.10 24.61
N LEU A 246 19.16 -18.24 23.30
CA LEU A 246 17.96 -18.52 22.52
C LEU A 246 17.78 -20.01 22.28
N THR A 247 16.52 -20.45 22.22
CA THR A 247 16.15 -21.80 21.81
C THR A 247 15.87 -21.85 20.30
N LYS A 248 15.84 -23.05 19.71
CA LYS A 248 15.54 -23.24 18.27
C LYS A 248 14.19 -22.65 17.87
N THR A 249 13.18 -22.78 18.74
CA THR A 249 11.90 -22.10 18.61
C THR A 249 11.83 -20.99 19.66
N VAL A 250 11.58 -19.78 19.23
CA VAL A 250 11.54 -18.58 20.09
C VAL A 250 10.11 -18.03 20.09
N PRO A 251 9.36 -18.17 21.18
CA PRO A 251 8.13 -17.42 21.39
C PRO A 251 8.44 -15.93 21.57
N VAL A 252 7.77 -15.07 20.80
CA VAL A 252 7.94 -13.62 20.87
C VAL A 252 6.60 -12.98 21.19
N SER A 253 6.51 -12.23 22.31
CA SER A 253 5.38 -11.35 22.57
C SER A 253 5.66 -9.96 22.03
N LEU A 254 4.76 -9.44 21.20
CA LEU A 254 4.77 -8.08 20.69
C LEU A 254 3.57 -7.32 21.25
N HIS A 255 3.83 -6.38 22.15
CA HIS A 255 2.80 -5.56 22.78
C HIS A 255 2.99 -4.08 22.47
N LEU A 256 2.23 -3.57 21.52
CA LEU A 256 2.20 -2.15 21.14
C LEU A 256 0.86 -1.48 21.42
N SER A 257 -0.21 -2.26 21.61
CA SER A 257 -1.55 -1.76 21.95
C SER A 257 -2.46 -2.89 22.44
N GLY A 258 -3.52 -2.55 23.18
CA GLY A 258 -4.58 -3.49 23.54
C GLY A 258 -4.15 -4.56 24.53
N HIS A 259 -4.46 -5.82 24.25
CA HIS A 259 -4.16 -6.96 25.10
C HIS A 259 -2.64 -7.24 25.17
N ASP A 260 -2.11 -7.43 26.38
CA ASP A 260 -0.70 -7.80 26.56
C ASP A 260 -0.52 -9.32 26.43
N PRO A 261 0.21 -9.81 25.42
CA PRO A 261 0.43 -11.23 25.21
C PRO A 261 1.46 -11.85 26.16
N ARG A 262 2.20 -11.04 26.93
CA ARG A 262 3.37 -11.46 27.70
C ARG A 262 3.08 -12.64 28.63
N SER A 263 2.07 -12.54 29.49
CA SER A 263 1.79 -13.59 30.46
C SER A 263 1.45 -14.95 29.84
N GLY A 264 0.69 -14.94 28.76
CA GLY A 264 0.39 -16.17 28.00
C GLY A 264 1.61 -16.78 27.33
N VAL A 265 2.50 -15.91 26.79
CA VAL A 265 3.75 -16.36 26.17
C VAL A 265 4.73 -16.91 27.21
N ASP A 266 4.84 -16.28 28.41
CA ASP A 266 5.67 -16.79 29.50
C ASP A 266 5.22 -18.17 29.99
N GLU A 267 3.90 -18.35 30.15
CA GLU A 267 3.34 -19.65 30.54
C GLU A 267 3.60 -20.73 29.48
N LEU A 268 3.41 -20.39 28.20
CA LEU A 268 3.68 -21.30 27.08
C LEU A 268 5.17 -21.65 27.00
N ALA A 269 6.05 -20.67 27.10
CA ALA A 269 7.50 -20.85 27.06
C ALA A 269 7.96 -21.74 28.23
N SER A 270 7.47 -21.50 29.44
CA SER A 270 7.77 -22.31 30.63
C SER A 270 7.36 -23.77 30.43
N ARG A 271 6.12 -24.01 29.98
CA ARG A 271 5.61 -25.38 29.72
C ARG A 271 6.44 -26.14 28.69
N ARG A 272 7.01 -25.43 27.71
CA ARG A 272 7.77 -26.02 26.59
C ARG A 272 9.28 -25.93 26.78
N SER A 273 9.76 -25.38 27.91
CA SER A 273 11.18 -25.11 28.19
C SER A 273 11.86 -24.29 27.07
N LEU A 274 11.16 -23.24 26.61
CA LEU A 274 11.62 -22.32 25.57
C LEU A 274 12.07 -21.00 26.17
N SER A 275 12.88 -20.26 25.42
CA SER A 275 13.32 -18.91 25.76
C SER A 275 12.42 -17.87 25.08
N ALA A 276 11.64 -17.12 25.87
CA ALA A 276 10.75 -16.09 25.34
C ALA A 276 11.47 -14.76 25.16
N VAL A 277 11.06 -14.01 24.14
CA VAL A 277 11.48 -12.62 23.90
C VAL A 277 10.26 -11.69 23.96
N HIS A 278 10.40 -10.56 24.65
CA HIS A 278 9.32 -9.60 24.81
C HIS A 278 9.68 -8.27 24.18
N ILE A 279 8.81 -7.81 23.30
CA ILE A 279 8.91 -6.50 22.62
C ILE A 279 7.69 -5.70 23.05
N ARG A 280 7.90 -4.52 23.63
CA ARG A 280 6.80 -3.61 24.01
C ARG A 280 7.12 -2.18 23.65
N ASN A 281 6.10 -1.34 23.46
CA ASN A 281 6.33 0.08 23.28
C ASN A 281 6.84 0.73 24.58
N THR A 282 7.54 1.86 24.45
CA THR A 282 8.03 2.66 25.57
C THR A 282 6.96 3.60 26.14
N TYR A 283 5.82 3.72 25.48
CA TYR A 283 4.68 4.49 25.94
C TYR A 283 3.79 3.67 26.86
N ASN A 284 3.09 4.35 27.76
CA ASN A 284 2.10 3.70 28.63
C ASN A 284 0.83 3.39 27.81
N ASN A 285 0.62 2.12 27.47
CA ASN A 285 -0.53 1.49 26.82
C ASN A 285 -0.57 1.61 25.27
N THR A 286 -0.89 2.77 24.70
CA THR A 286 -1.14 2.91 23.26
C THR A 286 -0.17 3.90 22.65
N LEU A 287 0.24 3.64 21.42
CA LEU A 287 1.07 4.57 20.64
C LEU A 287 0.29 5.87 20.39
N PRO A 288 0.84 7.03 20.75
CA PRO A 288 0.23 8.31 20.41
C PRO A 288 0.24 8.56 18.90
N VAL A 289 -0.71 9.35 18.40
CA VAL A 289 -0.84 9.63 16.96
C VAL A 289 0.37 10.38 16.41
N ASP A 290 0.98 11.22 17.23
CA ASP A 290 2.16 12.03 16.89
C ASP A 290 3.50 11.28 17.04
N ALA A 291 3.48 10.02 17.47
CA ALA A 291 4.69 9.18 17.45
C ALA A 291 5.16 8.91 16.00
N ASP A 292 6.44 8.64 15.82
CA ASP A 292 6.94 8.18 14.51
C ASP A 292 6.60 6.69 14.30
N TRP A 293 5.40 6.44 13.78
CA TRP A 293 4.88 5.09 13.51
C TRP A 293 5.77 4.28 12.56
N PHE A 294 6.45 4.96 11.64
CA PHE A 294 7.40 4.30 10.76
C PHE A 294 8.61 3.77 11.54
N ARG A 295 9.15 4.58 12.45
CA ARG A 295 10.28 4.18 13.31
C ARG A 295 9.90 3.05 14.25
N VAL A 296 8.72 3.10 14.85
CA VAL A 296 8.20 1.98 15.65
C VAL A 296 8.22 0.67 14.84
N ALA A 297 7.65 0.70 13.63
CA ALA A 297 7.63 -0.47 12.76
C ALA A 297 9.04 -0.93 12.36
N GLN A 298 9.96 0.00 12.08
CA GLN A 298 11.35 -0.29 11.74
C GLN A 298 12.12 -0.94 12.90
N GLU A 299 11.94 -0.46 14.13
CA GLU A 299 12.58 -1.04 15.31
C GLU A 299 12.08 -2.46 15.57
N VAL A 300 10.74 -2.68 15.52
CA VAL A 300 10.14 -4.02 15.65
C VAL A 300 10.66 -4.95 14.56
N ALA A 301 10.66 -4.51 13.30
CA ALA A 301 11.16 -5.29 12.19
C ALA A 301 12.63 -5.65 12.35
N SER A 302 13.46 -4.72 12.86
CA SER A 302 14.88 -4.95 13.11
C SER A 302 15.14 -6.04 14.15
N VAL A 303 14.35 -6.07 15.23
CA VAL A 303 14.42 -7.12 16.25
C VAL A 303 14.02 -8.47 15.65
N LEU A 304 12.88 -8.55 14.96
CA LEU A 304 12.39 -9.80 14.37
C LEU A 304 13.32 -10.33 13.28
N LEU A 305 13.88 -9.47 12.43
CA LEU A 305 14.88 -9.84 11.43
C LEU A 305 16.19 -10.33 12.09
N GLY A 306 16.60 -9.67 13.17
CA GLY A 306 17.76 -10.09 13.96
C GLY A 306 17.57 -11.49 14.54
N LEU A 307 16.44 -11.76 15.17
CA LEU A 307 16.08 -13.09 15.69
C LEU A 307 15.97 -14.13 14.57
N SER A 308 15.30 -13.82 13.47
CA SER A 308 15.14 -14.74 12.32
C SER A 308 16.45 -15.08 11.63
N SER A 309 17.45 -14.22 11.76
CA SER A 309 18.81 -14.42 11.21
C SER A 309 19.77 -15.06 12.19
N HIS A 310 19.37 -15.26 13.45
CA HIS A 310 20.22 -15.85 14.46
C HIS A 310 20.48 -17.34 14.16
N PRO A 311 21.75 -17.83 14.25
CA PRO A 311 22.10 -19.18 13.84
C PRO A 311 21.38 -20.28 14.64
N ASP A 312 21.12 -20.03 15.91
CA ASP A 312 20.44 -20.99 16.80
C ASP A 312 18.91 -20.99 16.67
N VAL A 313 18.33 -20.01 15.96
CA VAL A 313 16.89 -19.87 15.80
C VAL A 313 16.41 -20.49 14.49
N GLU A 314 15.59 -21.53 14.59
CA GLU A 314 14.98 -22.18 13.44
C GLU A 314 13.59 -21.61 13.14
N LYS A 315 12.85 -21.16 14.19
CA LYS A 315 11.46 -20.68 14.08
C LYS A 315 11.16 -19.62 15.13
N ILE A 316 10.42 -18.60 14.74
CA ILE A 316 9.81 -17.62 15.64
C ILE A 316 8.31 -17.88 15.70
N GLU A 317 7.74 -17.92 16.90
CA GLU A 317 6.29 -17.94 17.15
C GLU A 317 5.89 -16.54 17.65
N LEU A 318 5.20 -15.78 16.81
CA LEU A 318 4.87 -14.38 17.10
C LEU A 318 3.44 -14.24 17.62
N TYR A 319 3.33 -13.79 18.86
CA TYR A 319 2.10 -13.48 19.59
C TYR A 319 1.99 -11.97 19.67
N GLN A 320 1.07 -11.37 18.91
CA GLN A 320 1.07 -9.92 18.77
C GLN A 320 -0.24 -9.25 19.17
N SER A 321 -0.09 -8.08 19.76
CA SER A 321 -1.12 -7.08 19.96
C SER A 321 -0.56 -5.73 19.55
N CYS A 322 -0.85 -5.33 18.32
CA CYS A 322 -0.29 -4.10 17.75
C CYS A 322 -1.29 -3.44 16.76
N PRO A 323 -1.13 -2.13 16.52
CA PRO A 323 -1.92 -1.46 15.48
C PRO A 323 -1.75 -2.11 14.11
N VAL A 324 -2.85 -2.23 13.39
CA VAL A 324 -2.93 -2.96 12.12
C VAL A 324 -1.92 -2.47 11.08
N ILE A 325 -1.74 -1.15 10.96
CA ILE A 325 -0.79 -0.57 10.01
C ILE A 325 0.68 -0.80 10.38
N ILE A 326 1.00 -0.91 11.68
CA ILE A 326 2.33 -1.30 12.14
C ILE A 326 2.59 -2.77 11.79
N ALA A 327 1.63 -3.67 12.05
CA ALA A 327 1.75 -5.07 11.67
C ALA A 327 1.99 -5.22 10.15
N PHE A 328 1.27 -4.45 9.33
CA PHE A 328 1.46 -4.43 7.89
C PHE A 328 2.87 -3.96 7.50
N ALA A 329 3.33 -2.83 8.05
CA ALA A 329 4.67 -2.29 7.78
C ALA A 329 5.79 -3.25 8.22
N VAL A 330 5.65 -3.90 9.37
CA VAL A 330 6.56 -4.95 9.83
C VAL A 330 6.54 -6.13 8.86
N GLY A 331 5.36 -6.57 8.42
CA GLY A 331 5.21 -7.60 7.38
C GLY A 331 5.97 -7.24 6.10
N MET A 332 5.85 -6.00 5.60
CA MET A 332 6.61 -5.51 4.43
C MET A 332 8.12 -5.65 4.61
N ALA A 333 8.62 -5.36 5.82
CA ALA A 333 10.04 -5.48 6.13
C ALA A 333 10.49 -6.95 6.17
N LEU A 334 9.71 -7.82 6.79
CA LEU A 334 10.01 -9.25 6.95
C LEU A 334 9.94 -9.98 5.61
N GLY A 335 8.93 -9.68 4.80
CA GLY A 335 8.64 -10.40 3.56
C GLY A 335 8.28 -11.87 3.80
N THR A 336 8.13 -12.61 2.70
CA THR A 336 7.78 -14.04 2.72
C THR A 336 8.99 -14.98 2.92
N HIS A 337 10.14 -14.48 3.40
CA HIS A 337 11.31 -15.31 3.66
C HIS A 337 11.55 -15.53 5.15
N ALA A 338 10.90 -14.74 6.01
CA ALA A 338 11.08 -14.84 7.45
C ALA A 338 10.44 -16.13 8.00
N ARG A 339 11.19 -16.87 8.82
CA ARG A 339 10.73 -18.09 9.49
C ARG A 339 9.91 -17.75 10.73
N ILE A 340 8.80 -17.05 10.52
CA ILE A 340 7.89 -16.55 11.54
C ILE A 340 6.51 -17.13 11.33
N GLU A 341 6.00 -17.86 12.31
CA GLU A 341 4.61 -18.25 12.40
C GLU A 341 3.85 -17.24 13.25
N VAL A 342 2.73 -16.76 12.74
CA VAL A 342 1.95 -15.70 13.42
C VAL A 342 0.73 -16.32 14.09
N PHE A 343 0.46 -15.88 15.32
CA PHE A 343 -0.63 -16.40 16.15
C PHE A 343 -1.70 -15.33 16.36
N GLN A 344 -2.96 -15.74 16.28
CA GLN A 344 -4.12 -14.88 16.52
C GLN A 344 -4.71 -15.16 17.90
N TRP A 345 -5.02 -14.10 18.64
CA TRP A 345 -5.80 -14.15 19.87
C TRP A 345 -7.30 -14.15 19.58
N ASP A 346 -8.05 -15.13 20.08
CA ASP A 346 -9.50 -15.27 19.87
C ASP A 346 -10.34 -14.69 21.04
N GLY A 347 -9.68 -14.20 22.08
CA GLY A 347 -10.29 -13.73 23.32
C GLY A 347 -10.03 -14.65 24.51
N ALA A 348 -9.59 -15.91 24.26
CA ALA A 348 -9.28 -16.90 25.27
C ALA A 348 -7.92 -17.58 25.04
N ASN A 349 -7.59 -17.90 23.78
CA ASN A 349 -6.40 -18.66 23.42
C ASN A 349 -5.70 -18.04 22.19
N TYR A 350 -4.45 -18.44 21.97
CA TYR A 350 -3.72 -18.16 20.75
C TYR A 350 -3.77 -19.34 19.79
N HIS A 351 -4.17 -19.09 18.56
CA HIS A 351 -4.22 -20.09 17.48
C HIS A 351 -3.21 -19.75 16.39
N PRO A 352 -2.47 -20.74 15.87
CA PRO A 352 -1.59 -20.51 14.73
C PRO A 352 -2.43 -20.17 13.50
N THR A 353 -1.98 -19.18 12.72
CA THR A 353 -2.68 -18.79 11.49
C THR A 353 -1.90 -19.21 10.24
N PHE A 354 -0.73 -18.68 10.04
CA PHE A 354 0.15 -19.05 8.94
C PHE A 354 1.61 -18.72 9.26
N PRO A 355 2.55 -19.51 8.75
CA PRO A 355 3.95 -19.11 8.65
C PRO A 355 4.14 -18.14 7.48
N LEU A 356 4.89 -17.03 7.68
CA LEU A 356 5.12 -16.04 6.61
C LEU A 356 5.81 -16.65 5.38
N ASN A 357 6.70 -17.60 5.59
CA ASN A 357 7.44 -18.27 4.50
C ASN A 357 6.61 -19.24 3.66
N THR A 358 5.36 -19.50 4.02
CA THR A 358 4.42 -20.29 3.20
C THR A 358 3.47 -19.43 2.36
N LEU A 359 3.51 -18.12 2.53
CA LEU A 359 2.64 -17.17 1.79
C LEU A 359 3.15 -16.90 0.35
N ARG A 360 4.30 -17.42 -0.04
CA ARG A 360 4.83 -17.22 -1.38
C ARG A 360 4.05 -18.09 -2.37
N HIS A 361 3.54 -17.48 -3.45
CA HIS A 361 3.15 -18.22 -4.64
C HIS A 361 4.42 -18.77 -5.33
N ASP A 362 4.48 -20.07 -5.55
CA ASP A 362 5.51 -20.72 -6.38
C ASP A 362 5.29 -20.41 -7.87
#